data_4c0513570e97ee1dbca818ec17cc70e7
#
_entry.id   4c0513570e97ee1dbca818ec17cc70e7
#
_cell.length_a   1.000
_cell.length_b   1.000
_cell.length_c   1.000
_cell.angle_alpha   90.00
_cell.angle_beta   90.00
_cell.angle_gamma   90.00
#
_symmetry.space_group_name_H-M   'P 1'
#
loop_
_entity.id
_entity.type
_entity.pdbx_description
1 polymer ?
#
loop_
_entity_poly.entity_id
_entity_poly.type
_entity_poly.pdbx_seq_one_letter_code
_entity_poly.pdbx_strand_id
1 'polypeptide(L)'
;GTFGLVGDGMQKEPAFPSTVAGGIPAPVANLQALQSVDLNDLRELVYPNPQDPHDVYSLSTARGDGYVDQASGALLSFQPHDGMRRTYEFMYMLHTGEGLWWLGLILGASALCVPLMSISGAVIWWQRRQSRPRFSHNSTAQSADTLILVGSENNSTWGFAKILHTALVETGLRVHSAPMNQLASHYRHVQRLIVLTATYGDGDAPASARQFMQRLDKTCFNPDMAFAVLGFGDRQFPHFCRFARQTDTALLERGSKQLLALECIDRQSPQQYARWGKALGAVLGCELDLLHTPQRPSAQQFQLVERVSYGGPQDTPTQVLRFKTGAPVTVLERLKRRSGAAGLPHFEAGDLIGILPPGDPLPRLYSLASSSRDGILEICVRKHAHGVCSTYLHDLPVGASIDAFIQYNPDFRPATGKAPVILIGAGTGIGPLAGFIRNNSGRLPMHLYWGGRNPDTNFLYEPELKTYLADQRLTHLQTAFSRVKGGGYVQERILGDALQLRRLMEKGAQILVCGSRDMASSVMLALDVVLAPLNQSVVTLKSQGRYREDVY
;
A
#
# COMPACT_ATOMS: atom_id res chain seq x y z
N GLY A 1 1.18 -8.27 35.17
CA GLY A 1 2.20 -8.92 35.91
C GLY A 1 3.06 -8.08 36.84
N THR A 2 3.21 -6.78 36.69
CA THR A 2 4.07 -5.93 37.54
C THR A 2 3.43 -5.49 38.85
N PHE A 3 2.13 -5.58 38.99
CA PHE A 3 1.41 -5.21 40.23
C PHE A 3 1.51 -6.25 41.36
N GLY A 4 1.87 -7.50 41.08
CA GLY A 4 2.06 -8.53 42.08
C GLY A 4 3.38 -8.43 42.88
N LEU A 5 4.39 -7.71 42.36
CA LEU A 5 5.70 -7.53 43.00
C LEU A 5 5.73 -6.35 43.97
N VAL A 6 4.73 -5.48 43.96
CA VAL A 6 4.68 -4.27 44.81
C VAL A 6 3.87 -4.52 46.10
N GLY A 7 3.08 -5.58 46.17
CA GLY A 7 2.17 -5.86 47.28
C GLY A 7 2.84 -6.04 48.63
N ASP A 8 4.04 -6.62 48.68
CA ASP A 8 4.78 -6.86 49.95
C ASP A 8 5.58 -5.64 50.48
N GLY A 9 5.69 -4.58 49.69
CA GLY A 9 6.40 -3.34 50.01
C GLY A 9 5.50 -2.12 50.22
N MET A 10 4.18 -2.28 50.11
CA MET A 10 3.26 -1.16 50.33
C MET A 10 3.19 -0.80 51.81
N GLN A 11 3.23 0.50 52.08
CA GLN A 11 3.04 1.05 53.43
C GLN A 11 1.74 0.49 54.02
N LYS A 12 1.86 -0.08 55.22
CA LYS A 12 0.67 -0.55 55.95
C LYS A 12 -0.19 0.65 56.36
N GLU A 13 -1.50 0.43 56.46
CA GLU A 13 -2.40 1.42 57.04
C GLU A 13 -1.99 1.79 58.47
N PRO A 14 -2.27 3.02 58.90
CA PRO A 14 -2.01 3.40 60.30
C PRO A 14 -2.66 2.41 61.25
N ALA A 15 -1.96 2.05 62.32
CA ALA A 15 -2.52 1.16 63.32
C ALA A 15 -3.84 1.77 63.87
N PHE A 16 -4.89 0.96 63.89
CA PHE A 16 -6.15 1.39 64.52
C PHE A 16 -5.88 1.74 65.99
N PRO A 17 -6.38 2.89 66.49
CA PRO A 17 -6.08 3.33 67.84
C PRO A 17 -6.61 2.33 68.86
N SER A 18 -5.75 1.92 69.79
CA SER A 18 -6.10 0.94 70.82
C SER A 18 -7.06 1.45 71.89
N THR A 19 -7.24 2.76 71.98
CA THR A 19 -8.17 3.41 72.94
C THR A 19 -8.89 4.56 72.22
N VAL A 20 -10.17 4.37 71.99
CA VAL A 20 -11.05 5.44 71.55
C VAL A 20 -11.94 5.78 72.72
N ALA A 21 -11.97 7.05 73.09
CA ALA A 21 -12.65 7.48 74.33
C ALA A 21 -14.16 7.20 74.31
N GLY A 22 -14.75 7.09 73.14
CA GLY A 22 -16.21 6.94 72.98
C GLY A 22 -16.95 8.18 73.46
N GLY A 23 -18.06 8.47 72.82
CA GLY A 23 -18.87 9.63 73.20
C GLY A 23 -20.01 9.89 72.18
N ILE A 24 -20.78 10.94 72.45
CA ILE A 24 -21.81 11.37 71.50
C ILE A 24 -21.13 11.97 70.29
N PRO A 25 -21.44 11.48 69.10
CA PRO A 25 -20.81 12.00 67.86
C PRO A 25 -21.04 13.52 67.72
N ALA A 26 -19.95 14.25 67.52
CA ALA A 26 -20.02 15.68 67.26
C ALA A 26 -20.38 15.95 65.80
N PRO A 27 -21.07 17.05 65.50
CA PRO A 27 -21.28 17.45 64.10
C PRO A 27 -19.95 17.58 63.34
N VAL A 28 -19.85 17.08 62.15
CA VAL A 28 -18.63 17.09 61.31
C VAL A 28 -18.01 18.49 61.22
N ALA A 29 -18.87 19.52 61.17
CA ALA A 29 -18.45 20.93 61.15
C ALA A 29 -17.67 21.36 62.39
N ASN A 30 -17.71 20.61 63.52
CA ASN A 30 -17.03 20.93 64.78
C ASN A 30 -15.77 20.09 64.99
N LEU A 31 -15.49 19.15 64.09
CA LEU A 31 -14.31 18.27 64.22
C LEU A 31 -13.03 18.99 63.76
N GLN A 32 -12.24 19.46 64.70
CA GLN A 32 -11.10 20.35 64.48
C GLN A 32 -10.07 19.74 63.52
N ALA A 33 -9.80 18.42 63.60
CA ALA A 33 -8.88 17.75 62.74
C ALA A 33 -9.33 17.75 61.28
N LEU A 34 -10.63 17.59 61.03
CA LEU A 34 -11.19 17.62 59.67
C LEU A 34 -11.25 19.05 59.11
N GLN A 35 -11.50 20.07 59.92
CA GLN A 35 -11.48 21.47 59.51
C GLN A 35 -10.07 21.92 59.04
N SER A 36 -9.01 21.29 59.53
CA SER A 36 -7.61 21.61 59.16
C SER A 36 -7.18 20.97 57.85
N VAL A 37 -7.97 20.08 57.25
CA VAL A 37 -7.66 19.40 56.00
C VAL A 37 -8.08 20.27 54.79
N ASP A 38 -7.10 20.56 53.92
CA ASP A 38 -7.40 21.19 52.63
C ASP A 38 -8.24 20.23 51.75
N LEU A 39 -9.37 20.72 51.25
CA LEU A 39 -10.25 19.92 50.37
C LEU A 39 -9.53 19.43 49.09
N ASN A 40 -8.49 20.13 48.64
CA ASN A 40 -7.68 19.67 47.49
C ASN A 40 -6.76 18.49 47.86
N ASP A 41 -6.39 18.37 49.15
CA ASP A 41 -5.60 17.25 49.64
C ASP A 41 -6.44 16.04 50.04
N LEU A 42 -7.77 16.23 50.28
CA LEU A 42 -8.66 15.16 50.68
C LEU A 42 -8.89 14.16 49.54
N ARG A 43 -8.66 12.89 49.81
CA ARG A 43 -8.90 11.77 48.89
C ARG A 43 -10.16 11.00 49.24
N GLU A 44 -10.25 10.59 50.48
CA GLU A 44 -11.35 9.81 50.98
C GLU A 44 -11.65 10.15 52.46
N LEU A 45 -12.92 10.20 52.82
CA LEU A 45 -13.37 10.32 54.18
C LEU A 45 -14.47 9.28 54.43
N VAL A 46 -14.13 8.25 55.20
CA VAL A 46 -15.07 7.21 55.60
C VAL A 46 -15.69 7.61 56.95
N TYR A 47 -17.00 7.66 56.99
CA TYR A 47 -17.75 7.99 58.19
C TYR A 47 -17.85 6.79 59.13
N PRO A 48 -17.73 7.01 60.45
CA PRO A 48 -17.90 5.96 61.46
C PRO A 48 -19.32 5.40 61.45
N ASN A 49 -19.48 4.18 61.93
CA ASN A 49 -20.78 3.59 62.17
C ASN A 49 -21.51 4.36 63.27
N PRO A 50 -22.72 4.96 63.02
CA PRO A 50 -23.45 5.74 64.01
C PRO A 50 -23.91 4.95 65.25
N GLN A 51 -23.89 3.62 65.18
CA GLN A 51 -24.27 2.73 66.28
C GLN A 51 -23.12 2.30 67.17
N ASP A 52 -21.85 2.60 66.75
CA ASP A 52 -20.68 2.25 67.49
C ASP A 52 -19.94 3.52 68.00
N PRO A 53 -20.07 3.87 69.27
CA PRO A 53 -19.44 5.05 69.83
C PRO A 53 -17.88 4.98 69.87
N HIS A 54 -17.29 3.82 69.59
CA HIS A 54 -15.84 3.63 69.49
C HIS A 54 -15.30 3.57 68.06
N ASP A 55 -16.17 3.69 67.06
CA ASP A 55 -15.72 3.79 65.66
C ASP A 55 -15.18 5.20 65.38
N VAL A 56 -14.38 5.32 64.30
CA VAL A 56 -13.63 6.54 63.97
C VAL A 56 -13.79 6.95 62.54
N TYR A 57 -13.64 8.24 62.23
CA TYR A 57 -13.46 8.66 60.83
C TYR A 57 -12.13 8.14 60.31
N SER A 58 -12.15 7.49 59.17
CA SER A 58 -10.96 7.18 58.39
C SER A 58 -10.71 8.30 57.40
N LEU A 59 -9.57 8.95 57.51
CA LEU A 59 -9.18 10.08 56.68
C LEU A 59 -8.00 9.67 55.79
N SER A 60 -8.22 9.76 54.49
CA SER A 60 -7.12 9.60 53.50
C SER A 60 -6.90 10.94 52.81
N THR A 61 -5.64 11.38 52.78
CA THR A 61 -5.24 12.62 52.13
C THR A 61 -4.07 12.38 51.17
N ALA A 62 -3.78 13.35 50.34
CA ALA A 62 -2.57 13.31 49.50
C ALA A 62 -1.23 13.21 50.26
N ARG A 63 -1.24 13.47 51.56
CA ARG A 63 -0.03 13.50 52.41
C ARG A 63 0.11 12.29 53.35
N GLY A 64 -0.99 11.61 53.65
CA GLY A 64 -1.03 10.47 54.55
C GLY A 64 -2.42 10.08 54.96
N ASP A 65 -2.52 8.95 55.63
CA ASP A 65 -3.75 8.35 56.12
C ASP A 65 -3.83 8.45 57.65
N GLY A 66 -5.02 8.63 58.20
CA GLY A 66 -5.20 8.78 59.65
C GLY A 66 -6.59 8.49 60.12
N TYR A 67 -6.75 8.47 61.45
CA TYR A 67 -8.03 8.25 62.13
C TYR A 67 -8.37 9.44 63.01
N VAL A 68 -9.63 9.86 62.95
CA VAL A 68 -10.17 10.99 63.71
C VAL A 68 -11.31 10.51 64.60
N ASP A 69 -11.25 10.86 65.88
CA ASP A 69 -12.28 10.53 66.85
C ASP A 69 -13.61 11.28 66.54
N GLN A 70 -14.71 10.54 66.57
CA GLN A 70 -16.04 11.08 66.22
C GLN A 70 -16.63 12.03 67.28
N ALA A 71 -16.21 11.91 68.53
CA ALA A 71 -16.72 12.72 69.65
C ALA A 71 -15.89 13.99 69.87
N SER A 72 -14.56 13.87 69.95
CA SER A 72 -13.67 14.99 70.24
C SER A 72 -13.16 15.72 69.01
N GLY A 73 -13.19 15.08 67.84
CA GLY A 73 -12.55 15.60 66.63
C GLY A 73 -11.03 15.58 66.66
N ALA A 74 -10.42 14.84 67.60
CA ALA A 74 -8.97 14.73 67.75
C ALA A 74 -8.41 13.75 66.71
N LEU A 75 -7.25 14.08 66.13
CA LEU A 75 -6.50 13.16 65.25
C LEU A 75 -5.82 12.10 66.18
N LEU A 76 -6.31 10.86 66.07
CA LEU A 76 -5.85 9.74 66.91
C LEU A 76 -4.55 9.11 66.39
N SER A 77 -4.44 8.99 65.12
CA SER A 77 -3.22 8.53 64.44
C SER A 77 -3.11 9.15 63.05
N PHE A 78 -1.91 9.38 62.61
CA PHE A 78 -1.66 9.85 61.24
C PHE A 78 -0.32 9.28 60.76
N GLN A 79 -0.33 8.65 59.60
CA GLN A 79 0.85 8.10 58.97
C GLN A 79 1.10 8.81 57.66
N PRO A 80 2.18 9.60 57.53
CA PRO A 80 2.52 10.25 56.27
C PRO A 80 2.90 9.20 55.23
N HIS A 81 2.57 9.47 53.98
CA HIS A 81 2.96 8.59 52.84
C HIS A 81 4.47 8.55 52.71
N ASP A 82 5.03 7.34 52.63
CA ASP A 82 6.42 7.11 52.34
C ASP A 82 6.79 7.39 50.87
N GLY A 83 8.08 7.32 50.53
CA GLY A 83 8.53 7.59 49.16
C GLY A 83 7.97 6.61 48.12
N MET A 84 7.72 5.36 48.51
CA MET A 84 7.19 4.32 47.62
C MET A 84 5.71 4.60 47.34
N ARG A 85 4.94 4.95 48.35
CA ARG A 85 3.52 5.29 48.21
C ARG A 85 3.32 6.54 47.33
N ARG A 86 4.12 7.58 47.54
CA ARG A 86 4.12 8.80 46.71
C ARG A 86 4.43 8.50 45.24
N THR A 87 5.41 7.64 44.99
CA THR A 87 5.78 7.22 43.64
C THR A 87 4.60 6.46 42.99
N TYR A 88 3.96 5.56 43.74
CA TYR A 88 2.80 4.83 43.27
C TYR A 88 1.66 5.78 42.93
N GLU A 89 1.32 6.73 43.77
CA GLU A 89 0.25 7.69 43.52
C GLU A 89 0.55 8.62 42.35
N PHE A 90 1.82 9.04 42.22
CA PHE A 90 2.24 9.79 41.03
C PHE A 90 2.08 8.97 39.74
N MET A 91 2.46 7.71 39.74
CA MET A 91 2.26 6.82 38.61
C MET A 91 0.79 6.57 38.33
N TYR A 92 -0.02 6.42 39.37
CA TYR A 92 -1.48 6.27 39.27
C TYR A 92 -2.11 7.52 38.64
N MET A 93 -1.75 8.71 39.13
CA MET A 93 -2.17 9.99 38.57
C MET A 93 -1.81 10.13 37.09
N LEU A 94 -0.59 9.76 36.69
CA LEU A 94 -0.17 9.79 35.28
C LEU A 94 -0.96 8.80 34.43
N HIS A 95 -1.36 7.67 35.00
CA HIS A 95 -2.07 6.64 34.24
C HIS A 95 -3.57 6.90 34.11
N THR A 96 -4.18 7.50 35.13
CA THR A 96 -5.64 7.79 35.18
C THR A 96 -5.98 9.23 34.80
N GLY A 97 -5.04 10.14 34.92
CA GLY A 97 -5.27 11.58 34.76
C GLY A 97 -5.98 12.21 35.96
N GLU A 98 -6.10 11.50 37.09
CA GLU A 98 -6.75 11.99 38.30
C GLU A 98 -6.00 13.23 38.84
N GLY A 99 -6.74 14.32 39.11
CA GLY A 99 -6.15 15.60 39.50
C GLY A 99 -5.55 16.43 38.37
N LEU A 100 -5.39 15.88 37.15
CA LEU A 100 -4.86 16.57 35.97
C LEU A 100 -5.88 16.49 34.83
N TRP A 101 -6.88 17.38 34.84
CA TRP A 101 -8.02 17.35 33.91
C TRP A 101 -7.58 17.31 32.41
N TRP A 102 -6.51 18.03 32.06
CA TRP A 102 -5.99 18.04 30.69
C TRP A 102 -5.37 16.69 30.29
N LEU A 103 -4.68 16.00 31.23
CA LEU A 103 -4.16 14.66 30.99
C LEU A 103 -5.28 13.63 30.87
N GLY A 104 -6.32 13.74 31.71
CA GLY A 104 -7.52 12.92 31.62
C GLY A 104 -8.21 13.06 30.28
N LEU A 105 -8.29 14.26 29.69
CA LEU A 105 -8.82 14.48 28.34
C LEU A 105 -7.96 13.81 27.25
N ILE A 106 -6.63 13.89 27.36
CA ILE A 106 -5.72 13.23 26.40
C ILE A 106 -5.87 11.70 26.48
N LEU A 107 -5.90 11.15 27.68
CA LEU A 107 -6.08 9.71 27.90
C LEU A 107 -7.45 9.24 27.40
N GLY A 108 -8.53 9.99 27.70
CA GLY A 108 -9.86 9.72 27.20
C GLY A 108 -9.96 9.78 25.68
N ALA A 109 -9.38 10.80 25.06
CA ALA A 109 -9.29 10.89 23.60
C ALA A 109 -8.49 9.72 22.98
N SER A 110 -7.40 9.32 23.62
CA SER A 110 -6.60 8.16 23.20
C SER A 110 -7.40 6.86 23.32
N ALA A 111 -8.19 6.70 24.38
CA ALA A 111 -9.05 5.53 24.56
C ALA A 111 -10.12 5.43 23.46
N LEU A 112 -10.65 6.55 22.95
CA LEU A 112 -11.58 6.58 21.81
C LEU A 112 -10.94 6.09 20.50
N CYS A 113 -9.63 6.16 20.36
CA CYS A 113 -8.95 5.62 19.18
C CYS A 113 -9.01 4.08 19.11
N VAL A 114 -9.11 3.39 20.23
CA VAL A 114 -9.14 1.92 20.29
C VAL A 114 -10.34 1.33 19.54
N PRO A 115 -11.60 1.73 19.80
CA PRO A 115 -12.73 1.23 19.03
C PRO A 115 -12.67 1.63 17.56
N LEU A 116 -12.16 2.82 17.21
CA LEU A 116 -11.97 3.24 15.82
C LEU A 116 -10.98 2.34 15.10
N MET A 117 -9.85 2.02 15.72
CA MET A 117 -8.87 1.07 15.16
C MET A 117 -9.45 -0.34 15.02
N SER A 118 -10.24 -0.78 16.00
CA SER A 118 -10.91 -2.09 15.95
C SER A 118 -11.94 -2.16 14.82
N ILE A 119 -12.76 -1.13 14.65
CA ILE A 119 -13.73 -1.03 13.55
C ILE A 119 -13.01 -1.00 12.20
N SER A 120 -11.98 -0.17 12.05
CA SER A 120 -11.21 -0.09 10.80
C SER A 120 -10.53 -1.42 10.48
N GLY A 121 -9.97 -2.11 11.48
CA GLY A 121 -9.42 -3.45 11.35
C GLY A 121 -10.46 -4.49 10.91
N ALA A 122 -11.64 -4.46 11.51
CA ALA A 122 -12.76 -5.33 11.13
C ALA A 122 -13.25 -5.06 9.70
N VAL A 123 -13.35 -3.79 9.30
CA VAL A 123 -13.71 -3.40 7.91
C VAL A 123 -12.67 -3.88 6.91
N ILE A 124 -11.39 -3.68 7.18
CA ILE A 124 -10.30 -4.16 6.31
C ILE A 124 -10.30 -5.69 6.22
N TRP A 125 -10.48 -6.36 7.36
CA TRP A 125 -10.58 -7.82 7.41
C TRP A 125 -11.78 -8.33 6.60
N TRP A 126 -12.96 -7.68 6.72
CA TRP A 126 -14.16 -8.01 5.97
C TRP A 126 -13.97 -7.79 4.46
N GLN A 127 -13.44 -6.64 4.04
CA GLN A 127 -13.13 -6.36 2.65
C GLN A 127 -12.17 -7.40 2.05
N ARG A 128 -11.11 -7.76 2.78
CA ARG A 128 -10.18 -8.82 2.36
C ARG A 128 -10.85 -10.20 2.27
N ARG A 129 -11.80 -10.48 3.14
CA ARG A 129 -12.57 -11.74 3.12
C ARG A 129 -13.56 -11.78 1.96
N GLN A 130 -14.20 -10.66 1.61
CA GLN A 130 -15.12 -10.56 0.47
C GLN A 130 -14.39 -10.60 -0.88
N SER A 131 -13.18 -10.08 -0.96
CA SER A 131 -12.37 -10.12 -2.19
C SER A 131 -11.74 -11.47 -2.48
N ARG A 132 -11.87 -12.46 -1.59
CA ARG A 132 -11.43 -13.83 -1.87
C ARG A 132 -12.34 -14.47 -2.91
N PRO A 133 -11.77 -15.01 -4.00
CA PRO A 133 -12.58 -15.70 -5.00
C PRO A 133 -13.27 -16.91 -4.37
N ARG A 134 -14.57 -17.01 -4.57
CA ARG A 134 -15.36 -18.16 -4.12
C ARG A 134 -15.50 -19.12 -5.28
N PHE A 135 -15.18 -20.37 -5.03
CA PHE A 135 -15.35 -21.47 -5.97
C PHE A 135 -16.61 -22.27 -5.61
N SER A 136 -17.46 -22.52 -6.59
CA SER A 136 -18.58 -23.45 -6.43
C SER A 136 -18.01 -24.87 -6.37
N HIS A 137 -18.49 -25.70 -5.45
CA HIS A 137 -18.06 -27.09 -5.32
C HIS A 137 -16.55 -27.29 -5.07
N ASN A 138 -15.91 -26.37 -4.32
CA ASN A 138 -14.51 -26.53 -3.94
C ASN A 138 -14.37 -27.67 -2.91
N SER A 139 -13.77 -28.77 -3.32
CA SER A 139 -13.52 -29.93 -2.46
C SER A 139 -12.54 -29.59 -1.32
N THR A 140 -12.53 -30.33 -0.26
CA THR A 140 -11.50 -30.15 0.78
C THR A 140 -10.14 -30.63 0.27
N ALA A 141 -9.06 -30.05 0.78
CA ALA A 141 -7.69 -30.41 0.39
C ALA A 141 -7.39 -31.92 0.60
N GLN A 142 -8.08 -32.56 1.55
CA GLN A 142 -7.89 -33.97 1.88
C GLN A 142 -8.68 -34.92 0.95
N SER A 143 -9.79 -34.46 0.39
CA SER A 143 -10.67 -35.32 -0.46
C SER A 143 -10.46 -35.09 -1.96
N ALA A 144 -9.72 -34.04 -2.34
CA ALA A 144 -9.48 -33.67 -3.73
C ALA A 144 -8.52 -34.66 -4.40
N ASP A 145 -8.80 -34.97 -5.68
CA ASP A 145 -7.89 -35.67 -6.60
C ASP A 145 -7.11 -34.73 -7.50
N THR A 146 -7.59 -33.49 -7.62
CA THR A 146 -7.00 -32.43 -8.42
C THR A 146 -6.85 -31.16 -7.59
N LEU A 147 -5.62 -30.63 -7.51
CA LEU A 147 -5.28 -29.42 -6.77
C LEU A 147 -4.93 -28.32 -7.76
N ILE A 148 -5.62 -27.17 -7.65
CA ILE A 148 -5.29 -25.95 -8.38
C ILE A 148 -4.69 -24.94 -7.41
N LEU A 149 -3.44 -24.55 -7.62
CA LEU A 149 -2.77 -23.51 -6.85
C LEU A 149 -2.63 -22.24 -7.66
N VAL A 150 -2.99 -21.09 -7.05
CA VAL A 150 -3.04 -19.83 -7.76
C VAL A 150 -2.10 -18.81 -7.15
N GLY A 151 -1.17 -18.31 -7.98
CA GLY A 151 -0.26 -17.21 -7.72
C GLY A 151 -0.75 -15.94 -8.43
N SER A 152 -1.21 -14.94 -7.67
CA SER A 152 -1.74 -13.68 -8.23
C SER A 152 -1.36 -12.49 -7.35
N GLU A 153 -1.03 -11.35 -7.97
CA GLU A 153 -0.84 -10.09 -7.27
C GLU A 153 -2.17 -9.32 -7.17
N ASN A 154 -2.80 -9.05 -8.31
CA ASN A 154 -3.99 -8.21 -8.44
C ASN A 154 -5.27 -9.00 -8.76
N ASN A 155 -5.38 -10.23 -8.30
CA ASN A 155 -6.50 -11.14 -8.54
C ASN A 155 -6.77 -11.51 -10.02
N SER A 156 -6.01 -11.06 -10.98
CA SER A 156 -6.23 -11.33 -12.42
C SER A 156 -6.15 -12.83 -12.78
N THR A 157 -5.22 -13.57 -12.17
CA THR A 157 -5.05 -15.01 -12.41
C THR A 157 -6.25 -15.85 -11.89
N TRP A 158 -6.99 -15.31 -10.91
CA TRP A 158 -8.14 -16.03 -10.35
C TRP A 158 -9.29 -16.20 -11.33
N GLY A 159 -9.47 -15.29 -12.30
CA GLY A 159 -10.47 -15.43 -13.34
C GLY A 159 -10.23 -16.70 -14.18
N PHE A 160 -8.99 -16.91 -14.58
CA PHE A 160 -8.57 -18.12 -15.31
C PHE A 160 -8.72 -19.38 -14.44
N ALA A 161 -8.27 -19.34 -13.18
CA ALA A 161 -8.39 -20.46 -12.27
C ALA A 161 -9.85 -20.85 -12.00
N LYS A 162 -10.77 -19.89 -11.96
CA LYS A 162 -12.21 -20.16 -11.77
C LYS A 162 -12.81 -20.92 -12.96
N ILE A 163 -12.45 -20.53 -14.17
CA ILE A 163 -12.92 -21.22 -15.39
C ILE A 163 -12.38 -22.64 -15.43
N LEU A 164 -11.09 -22.83 -15.18
CA LEU A 164 -10.48 -24.16 -15.11
C LEU A 164 -11.13 -25.03 -14.03
N HIS A 165 -11.30 -24.46 -12.83
CA HIS A 165 -11.96 -25.17 -11.74
C HIS A 165 -13.35 -25.66 -12.12
N THR A 166 -14.18 -24.77 -12.67
CA THR A 166 -15.54 -25.13 -13.08
C THR A 166 -15.53 -26.20 -14.16
N ALA A 167 -14.72 -26.04 -15.20
CA ALA A 167 -14.61 -27.02 -16.28
C ALA A 167 -14.15 -28.41 -15.76
N LEU A 168 -13.17 -28.46 -14.85
CA LEU A 168 -12.71 -29.73 -14.28
C LEU A 168 -13.74 -30.36 -13.34
N VAL A 169 -14.49 -29.58 -12.58
CA VAL A 169 -15.61 -30.09 -11.76
C VAL A 169 -16.73 -30.69 -12.65
N GLU A 170 -17.03 -30.04 -13.77
CA GLU A 170 -18.02 -30.55 -14.76
C GLU A 170 -17.61 -31.86 -15.40
N THR A 171 -16.31 -32.16 -15.49
CA THR A 171 -15.82 -33.49 -15.91
C THR A 171 -15.87 -34.54 -14.80
N GLY A 172 -16.37 -34.21 -13.60
CA GLY A 172 -16.52 -35.14 -12.46
C GLY A 172 -15.28 -35.22 -11.53
N LEU A 173 -14.26 -34.38 -11.73
CA LEU A 173 -13.07 -34.34 -10.86
C LEU A 173 -13.37 -33.62 -9.54
N ARG A 174 -12.76 -34.11 -8.46
CA ARG A 174 -12.84 -33.45 -7.14
C ARG A 174 -11.72 -32.44 -7.00
N VAL A 175 -12.03 -31.17 -7.34
CA VAL A 175 -11.07 -30.08 -7.43
C VAL A 175 -10.99 -29.30 -6.13
N HIS A 176 -9.75 -29.06 -5.65
CA HIS A 176 -9.46 -28.09 -4.58
C HIS A 176 -8.66 -26.93 -5.16
N SER A 177 -9.19 -25.71 -5.07
CA SER A 177 -8.51 -24.49 -5.52
C SER A 177 -8.15 -23.61 -4.34
N ALA A 178 -6.88 -23.20 -4.26
CA ALA A 178 -6.34 -22.41 -3.16
C ALA A 178 -5.21 -21.46 -3.63
N PRO A 179 -4.93 -20.38 -2.87
CA PRO A 179 -3.71 -19.61 -3.07
C PRO A 179 -2.45 -20.45 -2.84
N MET A 180 -1.39 -20.21 -3.58
CA MET A 180 -0.11 -20.91 -3.42
C MET A 180 0.45 -20.82 -1.98
N ASN A 181 0.22 -19.70 -1.26
CA ASN A 181 0.59 -19.57 0.15
C ASN A 181 -0.22 -20.47 1.11
N GLN A 182 -1.30 -21.09 0.65
CA GLN A 182 -2.12 -22.02 1.46
C GLN A 182 -1.82 -23.49 1.16
N LEU A 183 -0.70 -23.77 0.49
CA LEU A 183 -0.24 -25.15 0.30
C LEU A 183 -0.17 -25.86 1.66
N ALA A 184 -0.90 -26.96 1.81
CA ALA A 184 -0.93 -27.77 3.02
C ALA A 184 0.29 -28.71 3.08
N SER A 185 0.59 -29.26 4.25
CA SER A 185 1.73 -30.16 4.44
C SER A 185 1.55 -31.55 3.85
N HIS A 186 0.31 -32.01 3.64
CA HIS A 186 0.02 -33.36 3.16
C HIS A 186 -1.13 -33.39 2.17
N TYR A 187 -0.93 -34.10 1.04
CA TYR A 187 -1.93 -34.35 0.01
C TYR A 187 -1.88 -35.84 -0.40
N ARG A 188 -2.63 -36.71 0.27
CA ARG A 188 -2.58 -38.16 0.04
C ARG A 188 -3.31 -38.63 -1.22
N HIS A 189 -4.37 -37.93 -1.60
CA HIS A 189 -5.27 -38.34 -2.70
C HIS A 189 -5.08 -37.53 -3.98
N VAL A 190 -4.28 -36.48 -3.92
CA VAL A 190 -4.03 -35.62 -5.08
C VAL A 190 -3.18 -36.37 -6.10
N GLN A 191 -3.76 -36.58 -7.27
CA GLN A 191 -3.11 -37.19 -8.44
C GLN A 191 -2.60 -36.12 -9.42
N ARG A 192 -3.19 -34.91 -9.38
CA ARG A 192 -2.91 -33.83 -10.32
C ARG A 192 -2.73 -32.55 -9.58
N LEU A 193 -1.61 -31.89 -9.82
CA LEU A 193 -1.31 -30.54 -9.34
C LEU A 193 -1.26 -29.59 -10.55
N ILE A 194 -2.13 -28.59 -10.58
CA ILE A 194 -2.13 -27.57 -11.61
C ILE A 194 -1.80 -26.24 -10.95
N VAL A 195 -0.72 -25.59 -11.39
CA VAL A 195 -0.30 -24.29 -10.85
C VAL A 195 -0.53 -23.23 -11.90
N LEU A 196 -1.34 -22.21 -11.55
CA LEU A 196 -1.53 -21.01 -12.36
C LEU A 196 -0.88 -19.84 -11.63
N THR A 197 0.21 -19.31 -12.16
CA THR A 197 0.92 -18.24 -11.44
C THR A 197 1.32 -17.09 -12.33
N ALA A 198 1.07 -15.88 -11.85
CA ALA A 198 1.63 -14.66 -12.43
C ALA A 198 3.07 -14.46 -11.95
N THR A 199 3.82 -13.68 -12.71
CA THR A 199 5.11 -13.13 -12.31
C THR A 199 4.93 -11.65 -12.02
N TYR A 200 5.48 -11.15 -10.92
CA TYR A 200 5.36 -9.78 -10.48
C TYR A 200 6.71 -9.06 -10.52
N GLY A 201 6.68 -7.75 -10.81
CA GLY A 201 7.87 -6.90 -10.83
C GLY A 201 8.98 -7.47 -11.70
N ASP A 202 10.17 -7.59 -11.16
CA ASP A 202 11.40 -8.02 -11.83
C ASP A 202 11.57 -9.56 -11.82
N GLY A 203 10.48 -10.29 -11.94
CA GLY A 203 10.49 -11.75 -11.97
C GLY A 203 10.13 -12.42 -10.64
N ASP A 204 9.59 -11.68 -9.68
CA ASP A 204 9.32 -12.13 -8.33
C ASP A 204 8.01 -12.92 -8.19
N ALA A 205 7.89 -13.62 -7.05
CA ALA A 205 6.65 -14.28 -6.68
C ALA A 205 5.55 -13.26 -6.35
N PRO A 206 4.33 -13.44 -6.87
CA PRO A 206 3.19 -12.60 -6.51
C PRO A 206 2.84 -12.76 -5.03
N ALA A 207 2.14 -11.78 -4.43
CA ALA A 207 1.82 -11.75 -3.00
C ALA A 207 1.20 -13.04 -2.48
N SER A 208 0.32 -13.69 -3.27
CA SER A 208 -0.31 -14.96 -2.90
C SER A 208 0.59 -16.18 -3.02
N ALA A 209 1.86 -16.02 -3.43
CA ALA A 209 2.82 -17.11 -3.65
C ALA A 209 4.18 -16.92 -2.94
N ARG A 210 4.39 -15.83 -2.19
CA ARG A 210 5.68 -15.50 -1.56
C ARG A 210 6.22 -16.59 -0.62
N GLN A 211 5.34 -17.36 0.02
CA GLN A 211 5.72 -18.44 0.94
C GLN A 211 5.73 -19.81 0.27
N PHE A 212 5.41 -19.87 -1.03
CA PHE A 212 5.18 -21.14 -1.72
C PHE A 212 6.40 -22.05 -1.70
N MET A 213 7.58 -21.59 -2.08
CA MET A 213 8.80 -22.40 -2.13
C MET A 213 9.14 -23.01 -0.77
N GLN A 214 9.08 -22.23 0.31
CA GLN A 214 9.32 -22.73 1.68
C GLN A 214 8.31 -23.77 2.12
N ARG A 215 7.05 -23.63 1.68
CA ARG A 215 5.99 -24.62 1.98
C ARG A 215 6.14 -25.85 1.13
N LEU A 216 6.52 -25.71 -0.13
CA LEU A 216 6.76 -26.80 -1.05
C LEU A 216 7.79 -27.76 -0.48
N ASP A 217 8.88 -27.27 0.10
CA ASP A 217 9.93 -28.09 0.74
C ASP A 217 9.41 -28.98 1.87
N LYS A 218 8.35 -28.54 2.54
CA LYS A 218 7.74 -29.23 3.68
C LYS A 218 6.50 -30.05 3.30
N THR A 219 6.09 -30.04 2.03
CA THR A 219 4.86 -30.68 1.57
C THR A 219 5.16 -32.09 1.08
N CYS A 220 4.35 -33.06 1.53
CA CYS A 220 4.36 -34.42 1.03
C CYS A 220 3.19 -34.64 0.06
N PHE A 221 3.51 -34.94 -1.19
CA PHE A 221 2.55 -35.32 -2.22
C PHE A 221 2.50 -36.82 -2.40
N ASN A 222 1.47 -37.30 -3.07
CA ASN A 222 1.43 -38.66 -3.57
C ASN A 222 2.60 -38.86 -4.56
N PRO A 223 3.37 -39.98 -4.46
CA PRO A 223 4.48 -40.27 -5.37
C PRO A 223 4.10 -40.30 -6.86
N ASP A 224 2.86 -40.66 -7.17
CA ASP A 224 2.34 -40.73 -8.55
C ASP A 224 1.70 -39.43 -9.01
N MET A 225 1.76 -38.34 -8.22
CA MET A 225 1.22 -37.05 -8.60
C MET A 225 1.93 -36.50 -9.83
N ALA A 226 1.12 -36.13 -10.83
CA ALA A 226 1.59 -35.41 -12.00
C ALA A 226 1.22 -33.90 -11.91
N PHE A 227 2.08 -33.04 -12.46
CA PHE A 227 1.84 -31.60 -12.36
C PHE A 227 1.88 -30.90 -13.72
N ALA A 228 1.20 -29.73 -13.79
CA ALA A 228 1.31 -28.79 -14.89
C ALA A 228 1.42 -27.38 -14.33
N VAL A 229 2.26 -26.55 -14.93
CA VAL A 229 2.43 -25.15 -14.58
C VAL A 229 2.04 -24.27 -15.75
N LEU A 230 1.19 -23.27 -15.49
CA LEU A 230 0.81 -22.24 -16.42
C LEU A 230 1.27 -20.88 -15.88
N GLY A 231 2.21 -20.24 -16.59
CA GLY A 231 2.73 -18.95 -16.23
C GLY A 231 1.97 -17.82 -16.92
N PHE A 232 1.73 -16.72 -16.21
CA PHE A 232 1.20 -15.47 -16.76
C PHE A 232 2.24 -14.38 -16.61
N GLY A 233 2.54 -13.69 -17.70
CA GLY A 233 3.50 -12.60 -17.72
C GLY A 233 3.28 -11.66 -18.89
N ASP A 234 4.19 -10.74 -19.09
CA ASP A 234 4.26 -9.91 -20.27
C ASP A 234 5.67 -10.07 -20.87
N ARG A 235 5.75 -10.47 -22.14
CA ARG A 235 7.01 -10.69 -22.88
C ARG A 235 7.85 -9.43 -23.00
N GLN A 236 7.26 -8.28 -22.76
CA GLN A 236 8.01 -7.03 -22.71
C GLN A 236 8.94 -6.95 -21.48
N PHE A 237 8.75 -7.80 -20.45
CA PHE A 237 9.62 -7.84 -19.27
C PHE A 237 10.77 -8.85 -19.42
N PRO A 238 12.01 -8.49 -19.03
CA PRO A 238 13.18 -9.36 -19.20
C PRO A 238 13.02 -10.73 -18.55
N HIS A 239 12.30 -10.77 -17.43
CA HIS A 239 12.07 -11.99 -16.66
C HIS A 239 10.65 -12.58 -16.88
N PHE A 240 10.25 -12.65 -18.15
CA PHE A 240 8.96 -13.22 -18.55
C PHE A 240 8.71 -14.58 -17.93
N CYS A 241 7.66 -14.70 -17.10
CA CYS A 241 7.25 -15.91 -16.41
C CYS A 241 8.34 -16.58 -15.56
N ARG A 242 9.29 -15.81 -15.01
CA ARG A 242 10.42 -16.35 -14.22
C ARG A 242 9.93 -17.18 -13.04
N PHE A 243 8.98 -16.69 -12.26
CA PHE A 243 8.48 -17.43 -11.10
C PHE A 243 7.77 -18.73 -11.48
N ALA A 244 7.04 -18.76 -12.61
CA ALA A 244 6.44 -19.99 -13.13
C ALA A 244 7.52 -21.01 -13.52
N ARG A 245 8.62 -20.56 -14.16
CA ARG A 245 9.77 -21.42 -14.48
C ARG A 245 10.44 -21.98 -13.22
N GLN A 246 10.66 -21.13 -12.21
CA GLN A 246 11.20 -21.57 -10.92
C GLN A 246 10.31 -22.62 -10.25
N THR A 247 8.98 -22.43 -10.32
CA THR A 247 8.01 -23.37 -9.78
C THR A 247 8.06 -24.71 -10.52
N ASP A 248 8.12 -24.68 -11.84
CA ASP A 248 8.21 -25.87 -12.69
C ASP A 248 9.50 -26.66 -12.39
N THR A 249 10.64 -25.98 -12.35
CA THR A 249 11.94 -26.55 -12.00
C THR A 249 11.92 -27.19 -10.61
N ALA A 250 11.40 -26.48 -9.61
CA ALA A 250 11.34 -27.00 -8.24
C ALA A 250 10.48 -28.27 -8.11
N LEU A 251 9.41 -28.39 -8.89
CA LEU A 251 8.58 -29.60 -8.91
C LEU A 251 9.28 -30.76 -9.62
N LEU A 252 10.02 -30.48 -10.70
CA LEU A 252 10.84 -31.48 -11.40
C LEU A 252 11.98 -32.01 -10.52
N GLU A 253 12.70 -31.11 -9.83
CA GLU A 253 13.81 -31.47 -8.93
C GLU A 253 13.34 -32.37 -7.75
N ARG A 254 12.07 -32.26 -7.38
CA ARG A 254 11.44 -33.16 -6.38
C ARG A 254 11.02 -34.51 -6.96
N GLY A 255 11.26 -34.76 -8.23
CA GLY A 255 10.91 -36.04 -8.89
C GLY A 255 9.44 -36.15 -9.28
N SER A 256 8.65 -35.07 -9.24
CA SER A 256 7.25 -35.09 -9.68
C SER A 256 7.14 -35.27 -11.19
N LYS A 257 6.18 -36.06 -11.66
CA LYS A 257 5.94 -36.30 -13.08
C LYS A 257 5.29 -35.06 -13.72
N GLN A 258 5.79 -34.59 -14.87
CA GLN A 258 5.17 -33.52 -15.61
C GLN A 258 3.95 -34.04 -16.40
N LEU A 259 2.78 -33.50 -16.13
CA LEU A 259 1.52 -33.83 -16.83
C LEU A 259 1.48 -33.11 -18.20
N LEU A 260 1.87 -31.84 -18.21
CA LEU A 260 1.96 -31.00 -19.39
C LEU A 260 3.16 -30.07 -19.24
N ALA A 261 3.90 -29.84 -20.33
CA ALA A 261 5.04 -28.93 -20.33
C ALA A 261 4.61 -27.50 -19.90
N LEU A 262 5.52 -26.81 -19.22
CA LEU A 262 5.30 -25.41 -18.84
C LEU A 262 4.90 -24.57 -20.05
N GLU A 263 3.77 -23.91 -19.99
CA GLU A 263 3.36 -22.90 -20.95
C GLU A 263 3.28 -21.51 -20.28
N CYS A 264 3.64 -20.48 -21.05
CA CYS A 264 3.66 -19.10 -20.59
C CYS A 264 2.74 -18.25 -21.46
N ILE A 265 1.70 -17.71 -20.84
CA ILE A 265 0.70 -16.86 -21.50
C ILE A 265 1.18 -15.41 -21.43
N ASP A 266 1.25 -14.78 -22.60
CA ASP A 266 1.55 -13.37 -22.73
C ASP A 266 0.31 -12.51 -22.52
N ARG A 267 0.39 -11.50 -21.61
CA ARG A 267 -0.66 -10.48 -21.38
C ARG A 267 -2.05 -11.06 -21.20
N GLN A 268 -2.16 -12.21 -20.51
CA GLN A 268 -3.44 -12.84 -20.21
C GLN A 268 -4.27 -13.19 -21.49
N SER A 269 -3.61 -13.58 -22.57
CA SER A 269 -4.25 -13.92 -23.83
C SER A 269 -5.29 -15.03 -23.67
N PRO A 270 -6.60 -14.77 -23.94
CA PRO A 270 -7.63 -15.79 -23.85
C PRO A 270 -7.42 -16.91 -24.88
N GLN A 271 -6.86 -16.60 -26.04
CA GLN A 271 -6.59 -17.58 -27.09
C GLN A 271 -5.50 -18.56 -26.70
N GLN A 272 -4.42 -18.06 -26.06
CA GLN A 272 -3.36 -18.93 -25.54
C GLN A 272 -3.90 -19.81 -24.41
N TYR A 273 -4.73 -19.26 -23.53
CA TYR A 273 -5.38 -20.01 -22.47
C TYR A 273 -6.30 -21.11 -22.99
N ALA A 274 -7.15 -20.82 -23.97
CA ALA A 274 -8.02 -21.81 -24.60
C ALA A 274 -7.20 -22.94 -25.27
N ARG A 275 -6.09 -22.59 -25.96
CA ARG A 275 -5.20 -23.59 -26.56
C ARG A 275 -4.56 -24.50 -25.50
N TRP A 276 -4.07 -23.92 -24.39
CA TRP A 276 -3.52 -24.66 -23.27
C TRP A 276 -4.60 -25.57 -22.64
N GLY A 277 -5.83 -25.08 -22.50
CA GLY A 277 -6.97 -25.86 -22.01
C GLY A 277 -7.25 -27.10 -22.85
N LYS A 278 -7.23 -26.96 -24.18
CA LYS A 278 -7.38 -28.11 -25.09
C LYS A 278 -6.26 -29.12 -24.95
N ALA A 279 -5.01 -28.66 -24.79
CA ALA A 279 -3.85 -29.53 -24.56
C ALA A 279 -3.98 -30.28 -23.21
N LEU A 280 -4.40 -29.58 -22.16
CA LEU A 280 -4.65 -30.19 -20.84
C LEU A 280 -5.78 -31.21 -20.92
N GLY A 281 -6.88 -30.88 -21.60
CA GLY A 281 -8.02 -31.78 -21.79
C GLY A 281 -7.63 -33.05 -22.52
N ALA A 282 -6.82 -32.97 -23.57
CA ALA A 282 -6.31 -34.13 -24.30
C ALA A 282 -5.52 -35.08 -23.42
N VAL A 283 -4.69 -34.57 -22.51
CA VAL A 283 -3.91 -35.39 -21.57
C VAL A 283 -4.80 -36.00 -20.48
N LEU A 284 -5.85 -35.27 -20.07
CA LEU A 284 -6.82 -35.75 -19.07
C LEU A 284 -7.87 -36.70 -19.64
N GLY A 285 -7.95 -36.84 -20.98
CA GLY A 285 -8.96 -37.65 -21.65
C GLY A 285 -10.35 -37.03 -21.65
N CYS A 286 -10.44 -35.69 -21.56
CA CYS A 286 -11.70 -34.93 -21.56
C CYS A 286 -11.62 -33.72 -22.47
N GLU A 287 -12.75 -33.18 -22.87
CA GLU A 287 -12.79 -31.92 -23.63
C GLU A 287 -12.87 -30.74 -22.67
N LEU A 288 -11.90 -29.83 -22.73
CA LEU A 288 -11.86 -28.63 -21.92
C LEU A 288 -11.93 -27.39 -22.85
N ASP A 289 -13.06 -26.72 -22.85
CA ASP A 289 -13.22 -25.44 -23.55
C ASP A 289 -13.10 -24.28 -22.54
N LEU A 290 -11.89 -23.76 -22.41
CA LEU A 290 -11.56 -22.70 -21.46
C LEU A 290 -11.69 -21.32 -22.12
N LEU A 291 -12.92 -20.81 -22.20
CA LEU A 291 -13.19 -19.49 -22.70
C LEU A 291 -13.12 -18.45 -21.57
N HIS A 292 -12.06 -17.68 -21.55
CA HIS A 292 -11.91 -16.58 -20.60
C HIS A 292 -12.33 -15.24 -21.24
N THR A 293 -13.44 -14.70 -20.77
CA THR A 293 -13.83 -13.32 -21.11
C THR A 293 -13.31 -12.43 -19.97
N PRO A 294 -12.34 -11.55 -20.21
CA PRO A 294 -11.85 -10.63 -19.20
C PRO A 294 -13.00 -9.82 -18.62
N GLN A 295 -13.14 -9.80 -17.30
CA GLN A 295 -14.10 -8.90 -16.66
C GLN A 295 -13.64 -7.46 -16.89
N ARG A 296 -14.49 -6.67 -17.56
CA ARG A 296 -14.25 -5.23 -17.71
C ARG A 296 -14.24 -4.60 -16.31
N PRO A 297 -13.18 -3.87 -15.93
CA PRO A 297 -13.20 -3.06 -14.72
C PRO A 297 -14.35 -2.05 -14.78
N SER A 298 -14.91 -1.66 -13.64
CA SER A 298 -15.90 -0.60 -13.59
C SER A 298 -15.26 0.70 -14.07
N ALA A 299 -15.65 1.15 -15.26
CA ALA A 299 -15.13 2.35 -15.89
C ALA A 299 -16.04 3.56 -15.59
N GLN A 300 -15.45 4.75 -15.63
CA GLN A 300 -16.12 6.04 -15.61
C GLN A 300 -15.89 6.74 -16.93
N GLN A 301 -16.81 7.64 -17.29
CA GLN A 301 -16.66 8.44 -18.50
C GLN A 301 -15.89 9.73 -18.23
N PHE A 302 -14.87 9.96 -19.04
CA PHE A 302 -14.07 11.19 -19.04
C PHE A 302 -14.14 11.82 -20.43
N GLN A 303 -14.51 13.10 -20.48
CA GLN A 303 -14.64 13.86 -21.72
C GLN A 303 -13.33 14.55 -22.06
N LEU A 304 -12.85 14.42 -23.29
CA LEU A 304 -11.69 15.14 -23.81
C LEU A 304 -12.05 16.62 -23.97
N VAL A 305 -11.38 17.50 -23.23
CA VAL A 305 -11.62 18.94 -23.25
C VAL A 305 -10.55 19.73 -24.00
N GLU A 306 -9.33 19.18 -24.05
CA GLU A 306 -8.20 19.87 -24.69
C GLU A 306 -7.18 18.87 -25.23
N ARG A 307 -6.55 19.24 -26.33
CA ARG A 307 -5.48 18.49 -26.98
C ARG A 307 -4.36 19.42 -27.41
N VAL A 308 -3.12 19.07 -27.01
CA VAL A 308 -1.91 19.73 -27.51
C VAL A 308 -1.10 18.70 -28.30
N SER A 309 -0.78 19.02 -29.56
CA SER A 309 -0.08 18.08 -30.46
C SER A 309 1.38 18.50 -30.63
N TYR A 310 2.26 17.53 -30.66
CA TYR A 310 3.70 17.66 -30.87
C TYR A 310 4.15 16.70 -31.99
N GLY A 311 5.18 17.08 -32.72
CA GLY A 311 5.81 16.29 -33.78
C GLY A 311 5.76 17.00 -35.14
N GLY A 312 6.83 16.83 -35.91
CA GLY A 312 6.91 17.28 -37.31
C GLY A 312 6.29 16.26 -38.27
N PRO A 313 6.21 16.58 -39.56
CA PRO A 313 5.58 15.72 -40.59
C PRO A 313 6.17 14.31 -40.70
N GLN A 314 7.43 14.13 -40.31
CA GLN A 314 8.16 12.86 -40.34
C GLN A 314 8.28 12.20 -38.97
N ASP A 315 7.76 12.85 -37.91
CA ASP A 315 7.83 12.33 -36.54
C ASP A 315 6.59 11.48 -36.21
N THR A 316 6.77 10.56 -35.27
CA THR A 316 5.63 9.90 -34.64
C THR A 316 4.89 10.90 -33.77
N PRO A 317 3.62 11.26 -34.07
CA PRO A 317 2.92 12.30 -33.36
C PRO A 317 2.73 11.93 -31.88
N THR A 318 2.92 12.92 -31.03
CA THR A 318 2.69 12.81 -29.59
C THR A 318 1.67 13.87 -29.19
N GLN A 319 0.74 13.51 -28.31
CA GLN A 319 -0.32 14.41 -27.84
C GLN A 319 -0.37 14.43 -26.31
N VAL A 320 -0.61 15.60 -25.76
CA VAL A 320 -1.07 15.79 -24.38
C VAL A 320 -2.58 15.94 -24.43
N LEU A 321 -3.27 15.04 -23.77
CA LEU A 321 -4.72 14.95 -23.73
C LEU A 321 -5.21 15.28 -22.33
N ARG A 322 -6.19 16.21 -22.26
CA ARG A 322 -6.78 16.68 -21.01
C ARG A 322 -8.25 16.33 -20.95
N PHE A 323 -8.65 15.67 -19.88
CA PHE A 323 -10.02 15.19 -19.69
C PHE A 323 -10.65 15.80 -18.43
N LYS A 324 -11.98 15.87 -18.44
CA LYS A 324 -12.83 16.18 -17.28
C LYS A 324 -13.88 15.10 -17.10
N THR A 325 -14.54 15.06 -15.96
CA THR A 325 -15.70 14.17 -15.75
C THR A 325 -16.84 14.51 -16.73
N GLY A 326 -17.34 13.51 -17.43
CA GLY A 326 -18.39 13.69 -18.47
C GLY A 326 -19.80 13.91 -17.90
N ALA A 327 -20.04 13.67 -16.62
CA ALA A 327 -21.38 13.81 -16.00
C ALA A 327 -21.34 14.73 -14.78
N PRO A 328 -22.41 15.54 -14.54
CA PRO A 328 -22.55 16.31 -13.32
C PRO A 328 -22.68 15.35 -12.12
N VAL A 329 -21.72 15.41 -11.22
CA VAL A 329 -21.73 14.58 -9.98
C VAL A 329 -22.74 15.18 -9.00
N THR A 330 -23.75 14.41 -8.61
CA THR A 330 -24.72 14.80 -7.59
C THR A 330 -24.04 15.02 -6.22
N VAL A 331 -24.63 15.89 -5.39
CA VAL A 331 -24.10 16.20 -4.04
C VAL A 331 -23.92 14.93 -3.18
N LEU A 332 -24.83 13.96 -3.35
CA LEU A 332 -24.77 12.67 -2.64
C LEU A 332 -23.59 11.78 -3.09
N GLU A 333 -23.24 11.84 -4.37
CA GLU A 333 -22.09 11.13 -4.92
C GLU A 333 -20.77 11.80 -4.52
N ARG A 334 -20.76 13.13 -4.36
CA ARG A 334 -19.60 13.87 -3.79
C ARG A 334 -19.30 13.45 -2.35
N LEU A 335 -20.31 13.20 -1.54
CA LEU A 335 -20.17 12.74 -0.16
C LEU A 335 -19.77 11.27 -0.03
N LYS A 336 -20.22 10.42 -0.96
CA LYS A 336 -19.87 8.98 -0.98
C LYS A 336 -18.52 8.68 -1.63
N ARG A 337 -18.08 9.51 -2.57
CA ARG A 337 -16.76 9.41 -3.20
C ARG A 337 -15.84 10.43 -2.56
N ARG A 338 -14.62 10.05 -2.22
CA ARG A 338 -13.52 11.00 -1.97
C ARG A 338 -13.22 11.72 -3.29
N SER A 339 -14.09 12.65 -3.69
CA SER A 339 -13.96 13.37 -4.95
C SER A 339 -12.98 14.53 -4.78
N GLY A 340 -12.03 14.61 -5.70
CA GLY A 340 -11.15 15.77 -5.85
C GLY A 340 -11.91 16.99 -6.42
N ALA A 341 -11.16 18.04 -6.75
CA ALA A 341 -11.72 19.22 -7.43
C ALA A 341 -12.46 18.82 -8.72
N ALA A 342 -13.51 19.53 -9.06
CA ALA A 342 -14.31 19.32 -10.27
C ALA A 342 -14.98 17.93 -10.43
N GLY A 343 -15.19 17.18 -9.33
CA GLY A 343 -15.90 15.88 -9.37
C GLY A 343 -15.06 14.73 -9.92
N LEU A 344 -13.77 14.93 -10.17
CA LEU A 344 -12.83 13.89 -10.55
C LEU A 344 -12.63 12.89 -9.38
N PRO A 345 -12.39 11.60 -9.65
CA PRO A 345 -11.92 10.67 -8.62
C PRO A 345 -10.60 11.18 -8.02
N HIS A 346 -10.27 10.73 -6.83
CA HIS A 346 -8.97 11.07 -6.24
C HIS A 346 -7.86 10.35 -6.98
N PHE A 347 -6.87 11.09 -7.48
CA PHE A 347 -5.63 10.57 -8.06
C PHE A 347 -4.52 11.62 -7.94
N GLU A 348 -3.30 11.18 -8.09
CA GLU A 348 -2.12 12.04 -8.10
C GLU A 348 -1.26 11.76 -9.34
N ALA A 349 -0.39 12.71 -9.71
CA ALA A 349 0.59 12.49 -10.76
C ALA A 349 1.38 11.19 -10.48
N GLY A 350 1.67 10.41 -11.53
CA GLY A 350 2.30 9.10 -11.41
C GLY A 350 1.35 7.93 -11.13
N ASP A 351 0.07 8.16 -10.79
CA ASP A 351 -0.95 7.13 -10.88
C ASP A 351 -1.21 6.77 -12.35
N LEU A 352 -1.91 5.66 -12.58
CA LEU A 352 -2.23 5.19 -13.91
C LEU A 352 -3.71 5.39 -14.22
N ILE A 353 -4.02 5.65 -15.49
CA ILE A 353 -5.37 5.52 -16.00
C ILE A 353 -5.46 4.32 -16.96
N GLY A 354 -6.37 3.41 -16.69
CA GLY A 354 -6.69 2.30 -17.58
C GLY A 354 -7.80 2.70 -18.55
N ILE A 355 -7.46 2.86 -19.82
CA ILE A 355 -8.40 3.26 -20.87
C ILE A 355 -8.88 2.02 -21.60
N LEU A 356 -10.21 1.92 -21.79
CA LEU A 356 -10.88 0.83 -22.50
C LEU A 356 -11.25 1.30 -23.90
N PRO A 357 -10.48 0.96 -24.95
CA PRO A 357 -10.84 1.32 -26.31
C PRO A 357 -12.11 0.56 -26.77
N PRO A 358 -12.93 1.14 -27.63
CA PRO A 358 -14.11 0.46 -28.18
C PRO A 358 -13.74 -0.87 -28.84
N GLY A 359 -14.47 -1.94 -28.50
CA GLY A 359 -14.26 -3.27 -29.10
C GLY A 359 -13.10 -4.08 -28.50
N ASP A 360 -12.24 -3.50 -27.65
CA ASP A 360 -11.17 -4.22 -26.95
C ASP A 360 -11.49 -4.32 -25.45
N PRO A 361 -11.59 -5.53 -24.87
CA PRO A 361 -11.85 -5.71 -23.44
C PRO A 361 -10.65 -5.40 -22.54
N LEU A 362 -9.44 -5.31 -23.12
CA LEU A 362 -8.22 -5.10 -22.35
C LEU A 362 -7.91 -3.62 -22.20
N PRO A 363 -7.76 -3.10 -20.99
CA PRO A 363 -7.35 -1.73 -20.77
C PRO A 363 -5.90 -1.49 -21.18
N ARG A 364 -5.60 -0.25 -21.59
CA ARG A 364 -4.23 0.22 -21.75
C ARG A 364 -3.95 1.27 -20.70
N LEU A 365 -2.84 1.09 -19.99
CA LEU A 365 -2.43 1.95 -18.87
C LEU A 365 -1.58 3.11 -19.40
N TYR A 366 -1.87 4.30 -18.90
CA TYR A 366 -1.11 5.52 -19.15
C TYR A 366 -0.84 6.23 -17.83
N SER A 367 0.38 6.73 -17.65
CA SER A 367 0.77 7.45 -16.44
C SER A 367 0.18 8.85 -16.44
N LEU A 368 -0.44 9.23 -15.31
CA LEU A 368 -1.10 10.52 -15.15
C LEU A 368 -0.08 11.64 -14.96
N ALA A 369 -0.24 12.69 -15.74
CA ALA A 369 0.57 13.91 -15.73
C ALA A 369 -0.02 15.02 -14.86
N SER A 370 -1.11 14.76 -14.16
CA SER A 370 -1.81 15.70 -13.29
C SER A 370 -2.29 15.03 -12.01
N SER A 371 -2.80 15.82 -11.08
CA SER A 371 -3.51 15.37 -9.89
C SER A 371 -4.98 15.79 -9.93
N SER A 372 -5.81 15.16 -9.12
CA SER A 372 -7.22 15.56 -8.99
C SER A 372 -7.38 17.01 -8.47
N ARG A 373 -6.34 17.59 -7.85
CA ARG A 373 -6.31 18.99 -7.40
C ARG A 373 -6.22 19.98 -8.55
N ASP A 374 -5.65 19.55 -9.69
CA ASP A 374 -5.51 20.36 -10.89
C ASP A 374 -6.85 20.54 -11.63
N GLY A 375 -7.91 19.82 -11.23
CA GLY A 375 -9.24 19.86 -11.84
C GLY A 375 -9.32 19.26 -13.25
N ILE A 376 -8.25 18.63 -13.70
CA ILE A 376 -8.11 17.94 -14.98
C ILE A 376 -7.39 16.61 -14.81
N LEU A 377 -7.70 15.67 -15.69
CA LEU A 377 -6.95 14.43 -15.85
C LEU A 377 -6.13 14.56 -17.12
N GLU A 378 -4.81 14.48 -17.02
CA GLU A 378 -3.88 14.72 -18.12
C GLU A 378 -3.00 13.49 -18.36
N ILE A 379 -2.85 13.12 -19.63
CA ILE A 379 -1.93 12.06 -20.09
C ILE A 379 -1.15 12.52 -21.31
N CYS A 380 0.07 11.97 -21.46
CA CYS A 380 0.89 12.18 -22.64
C CYS A 380 0.94 10.87 -23.45
N VAL A 381 0.49 10.93 -24.71
CA VAL A 381 0.30 9.75 -25.56
C VAL A 381 1.05 9.88 -26.87
N ARG A 382 1.94 8.93 -27.15
CA ARG A 382 2.60 8.78 -28.45
C ARG A 382 1.79 7.81 -29.32
N LYS A 383 1.55 8.15 -30.58
CA LYS A 383 0.88 7.26 -31.53
C LYS A 383 1.82 6.10 -31.91
N HIS A 384 1.37 4.87 -31.76
CA HIS A 384 2.09 3.68 -32.20
C HIS A 384 1.44 3.15 -33.49
N ALA A 385 2.25 2.77 -34.47
CA ALA A 385 1.75 2.36 -35.80
C ALA A 385 0.68 1.24 -35.76
N HIS A 386 0.77 0.33 -34.77
CA HIS A 386 -0.18 -0.78 -34.59
C HIS A 386 -0.87 -0.73 -33.21
N GLY A 387 -0.83 0.42 -32.56
CA GLY A 387 -1.39 0.57 -31.20
C GLY A 387 -2.88 0.91 -31.26
N VAL A 388 -3.76 -0.03 -30.92
CA VAL A 388 -5.23 0.16 -30.93
C VAL A 388 -5.63 1.37 -30.08
N CYS A 389 -5.22 1.41 -28.81
CA CYS A 389 -5.62 2.48 -27.89
C CYS A 389 -4.96 3.82 -28.22
N SER A 390 -3.66 3.84 -28.58
CA SER A 390 -2.99 5.09 -28.95
C SER A 390 -3.57 5.70 -30.23
N THR A 391 -3.95 4.89 -31.22
CA THR A 391 -4.63 5.35 -32.42
C THR A 391 -6.02 5.90 -32.07
N TYR A 392 -6.81 5.15 -31.29
CA TYR A 392 -8.12 5.61 -30.81
C TYR A 392 -8.05 6.99 -30.13
N LEU A 393 -7.07 7.18 -29.22
CA LEU A 393 -6.91 8.44 -28.50
C LEU A 393 -6.47 9.60 -29.41
N HIS A 394 -5.60 9.33 -30.39
CA HIS A 394 -5.18 10.33 -31.36
C HIS A 394 -6.32 10.79 -32.28
N ASP A 395 -7.23 9.88 -32.63
CA ASP A 395 -8.35 10.15 -33.53
C ASP A 395 -9.61 10.64 -32.78
N LEU A 396 -9.60 10.60 -31.43
CA LEU A 396 -10.73 11.00 -30.57
C LEU A 396 -11.00 12.51 -30.73
N PRO A 397 -12.20 12.95 -31.18
CA PRO A 397 -12.50 14.39 -31.28
C PRO A 397 -12.61 15.05 -29.89
N VAL A 398 -12.27 16.35 -29.80
CA VAL A 398 -12.52 17.13 -28.58
C VAL A 398 -14.04 17.16 -28.33
N GLY A 399 -14.43 16.97 -27.08
CA GLY A 399 -15.84 16.79 -26.68
C GLY A 399 -16.30 15.33 -26.59
N ALA A 400 -15.58 14.37 -27.18
CA ALA A 400 -15.90 12.95 -27.05
C ALA A 400 -15.42 12.39 -25.69
N SER A 401 -16.03 11.28 -25.28
CA SER A 401 -15.74 10.63 -24.00
C SER A 401 -15.03 9.29 -24.17
N ILE A 402 -14.22 8.94 -23.18
CA ILE A 402 -13.58 7.64 -23.04
C ILE A 402 -14.11 6.92 -21.81
N ASP A 403 -14.13 5.60 -21.84
CA ASP A 403 -14.34 4.74 -20.68
C ASP A 403 -13.00 4.39 -20.06
N ALA A 404 -12.80 4.81 -18.80
CA ALA A 404 -11.53 4.59 -18.12
C ALA A 404 -11.70 4.46 -16.60
N PHE A 405 -10.67 3.95 -15.94
CA PHE A 405 -10.60 3.83 -14.48
C PHE A 405 -9.21 4.23 -13.96
N ILE A 406 -9.16 4.68 -12.71
CA ILE A 406 -7.89 5.03 -12.06
C ILE A 406 -7.31 3.80 -11.37
N GLN A 407 -6.02 3.57 -11.60
CA GLN A 407 -5.20 2.59 -10.89
C GLN A 407 -4.12 3.32 -10.12
N TYR A 408 -4.13 3.19 -8.79
CA TYR A 408 -3.14 3.84 -7.93
C TYR A 408 -1.75 3.23 -8.11
N ASN A 409 -0.74 4.09 -8.16
CA ASN A 409 0.67 3.73 -8.24
C ASN A 409 1.47 4.48 -7.16
N PRO A 410 1.29 4.15 -5.87
CA PRO A 410 1.92 4.87 -4.76
C PRO A 410 3.45 4.71 -4.74
N ASP A 411 3.98 3.71 -5.42
CA ASP A 411 5.42 3.46 -5.47
C ASP A 411 6.15 4.45 -6.37
N PHE A 412 5.51 5.01 -7.39
CA PHE A 412 6.14 5.98 -8.29
C PHE A 412 5.75 7.41 -7.90
N ARG A 413 6.39 7.93 -6.83
CA ARG A 413 6.15 9.30 -6.32
C ARG A 413 7.41 9.89 -5.70
N PRO A 414 7.55 11.25 -5.72
CA PRO A 414 8.53 11.93 -4.90
C PRO A 414 8.35 11.59 -3.42
N ALA A 415 9.45 11.30 -2.73
CA ALA A 415 9.44 11.04 -1.30
C ALA A 415 9.01 12.30 -0.53
N THR A 416 8.32 12.09 0.59
CA THR A 416 8.01 13.16 1.53
C THR A 416 9.27 13.52 2.30
N GLY A 417 9.65 14.82 2.31
CA GLY A 417 10.84 15.27 3.03
C GLY A 417 11.49 16.48 2.37
N LYS A 418 12.75 16.76 2.72
CA LYS A 418 13.54 17.88 2.19
C LYS A 418 14.66 17.45 1.23
N ALA A 419 14.83 16.14 1.03
CA ALA A 419 15.87 15.61 0.16
C ALA A 419 15.59 15.99 -1.31
N PRO A 420 16.61 16.29 -2.11
CA PRO A 420 16.43 16.58 -3.53
C PRO A 420 15.81 15.42 -4.30
N VAL A 421 15.11 15.73 -5.40
CA VAL A 421 14.56 14.72 -6.32
C VAL A 421 15.18 14.89 -7.71
N ILE A 422 15.73 13.82 -8.23
CA ILE A 422 16.27 13.74 -9.59
C ILE A 422 15.23 13.02 -10.45
N LEU A 423 14.68 13.74 -11.41
CA LEU A 423 13.68 13.27 -12.35
C LEU A 423 14.37 12.97 -13.69
N ILE A 424 14.25 11.76 -14.19
CA ILE A 424 14.89 11.34 -15.44
C ILE A 424 13.83 10.75 -16.35
N GLY A 425 13.75 11.25 -17.59
CA GLY A 425 12.76 10.73 -18.52
C GLY A 425 13.12 10.93 -19.98
N ALA A 426 12.38 10.26 -20.88
CA ALA A 426 12.45 10.53 -22.30
C ALA A 426 11.07 10.39 -22.97
N GLY A 427 10.84 11.19 -24.00
CA GLY A 427 9.57 11.19 -24.74
C GLY A 427 8.38 11.41 -23.82
N THR A 428 7.35 10.55 -23.90
CA THR A 428 6.12 10.65 -23.10
C THR A 428 6.32 10.41 -21.61
N GLY A 429 7.47 9.86 -21.19
CA GLY A 429 7.84 9.75 -19.78
C GLY A 429 7.93 11.09 -19.03
N ILE A 430 7.94 12.21 -19.75
CA ILE A 430 7.82 13.55 -19.14
C ILE A 430 6.49 13.75 -18.41
N GLY A 431 5.41 13.09 -18.82
CA GLY A 431 4.07 13.32 -18.29
C GLY A 431 4.01 13.31 -16.76
N PRO A 432 4.22 12.17 -16.09
CA PRO A 432 4.19 12.13 -14.62
C PRO A 432 5.26 13.02 -13.98
N LEU A 433 6.43 13.20 -14.60
CA LEU A 433 7.50 14.07 -14.09
C LEU A 433 7.07 15.54 -14.09
N ALA A 434 6.42 16.02 -15.16
CA ALA A 434 5.84 17.37 -15.23
C ALA A 434 4.73 17.54 -14.18
N GLY A 435 3.93 16.51 -13.94
CA GLY A 435 2.93 16.51 -12.89
C GLY A 435 3.52 16.62 -11.49
N PHE A 436 4.63 15.96 -11.20
CA PHE A 436 5.35 16.11 -9.93
C PHE A 436 5.87 17.54 -9.74
N ILE A 437 6.46 18.12 -10.79
CA ILE A 437 6.96 19.49 -10.74
C ILE A 437 5.80 20.49 -10.58
N ARG A 438 4.68 20.30 -11.30
CA ARG A 438 3.46 21.11 -11.17
C ARG A 438 2.99 21.18 -9.72
N ASN A 439 2.98 20.05 -9.03
CA ASN A 439 2.52 19.92 -7.65
C ASN A 439 3.58 20.31 -6.60
N ASN A 440 4.78 20.70 -7.00
CA ASN A 440 5.88 21.09 -6.09
C ASN A 440 5.69 22.50 -5.52
N SER A 441 4.58 22.73 -4.83
CA SER A 441 4.31 24.01 -4.15
C SER A 441 5.29 24.30 -3.00
N GLY A 442 5.83 23.27 -2.39
CA GLY A 442 6.85 23.37 -1.32
C GLY A 442 8.26 23.70 -1.82
N ARG A 443 8.45 23.84 -3.13
CA ARG A 443 9.75 24.14 -3.76
C ARG A 443 10.86 23.18 -3.33
N LEU A 444 10.54 21.90 -3.21
CA LEU A 444 11.54 20.85 -3.02
C LEU A 444 12.53 20.91 -4.18
N PRO A 445 13.86 20.84 -3.96
CA PRO A 445 14.82 20.85 -5.06
C PRO A 445 14.58 19.69 -6.03
N MET A 446 14.06 20.01 -7.22
CA MET A 446 13.80 19.05 -8.29
C MET A 446 14.73 19.34 -9.48
N HIS A 447 15.41 18.31 -9.95
CA HIS A 447 16.35 18.35 -11.08
C HIS A 447 15.83 17.44 -12.17
N LEU A 448 15.47 17.99 -13.32
CA LEU A 448 14.93 17.24 -14.46
C LEU A 448 15.99 17.02 -15.54
N TYR A 449 16.21 15.76 -15.89
CA TYR A 449 16.96 15.33 -17.07
C TYR A 449 15.97 14.69 -18.05
N TRP A 450 15.78 15.33 -19.21
CA TRP A 450 14.79 14.83 -20.16
C TRP A 450 15.33 14.73 -21.57
N GLY A 451 14.98 13.60 -22.27
CA GLY A 451 15.36 13.30 -23.64
C GLY A 451 14.21 13.44 -24.63
N GLY A 452 14.44 14.17 -25.71
CA GLY A 452 13.54 14.31 -26.84
C GLY A 452 14.24 13.97 -28.17
N ARG A 453 13.53 14.22 -29.29
CA ARG A 453 14.09 14.03 -30.62
C ARG A 453 14.61 15.31 -31.22
N ASN A 454 13.76 16.33 -31.24
CA ASN A 454 14.05 17.64 -31.85
C ASN A 454 13.49 18.74 -30.92
N PRO A 455 14.25 19.80 -30.59
CA PRO A 455 13.80 20.88 -29.72
C PRO A 455 12.60 21.64 -30.30
N ASP A 456 12.55 21.83 -31.60
CA ASP A 456 11.53 22.67 -32.24
C ASP A 456 10.16 21.98 -32.36
N THR A 457 10.12 20.64 -32.44
CA THR A 457 8.90 19.89 -32.72
C THR A 457 8.49 18.92 -31.61
N ASN A 458 9.43 18.48 -30.78
CA ASN A 458 9.21 17.44 -29.79
C ASN A 458 9.58 17.84 -28.37
N PHE A 459 9.74 19.12 -28.07
CA PHE A 459 9.95 19.57 -26.69
C PHE A 459 8.63 19.63 -25.93
N LEU A 460 8.28 18.49 -25.34
CA LEU A 460 7.02 18.34 -24.59
C LEU A 460 7.05 19.20 -23.32
N TYR A 461 5.95 19.87 -23.02
CA TYR A 461 5.79 20.74 -21.84
C TYR A 461 6.79 21.93 -21.75
N GLU A 462 7.40 22.36 -22.85
CA GLU A 462 8.41 23.43 -22.82
C GLU A 462 7.92 24.71 -22.14
N PRO A 463 6.72 25.26 -22.44
CA PRO A 463 6.22 26.47 -21.79
C PRO A 463 6.03 26.31 -20.28
N GLU A 464 5.47 25.16 -19.87
CA GLU A 464 5.26 24.84 -18.47
C GLU A 464 6.59 24.67 -17.72
N LEU A 465 7.56 23.97 -18.30
CA LEU A 465 8.88 23.77 -17.69
C LEU A 465 9.64 25.09 -17.53
N LYS A 466 9.55 26.01 -18.50
CA LYS A 466 10.10 27.36 -18.37
C LYS A 466 9.46 28.15 -17.21
N THR A 467 8.15 28.03 -17.08
CA THR A 467 7.41 28.64 -15.97
C THR A 467 7.84 28.03 -14.63
N TYR A 468 8.01 26.71 -14.55
CA TYR A 468 8.43 26.03 -13.33
C TYR A 468 9.86 26.34 -12.90
N LEU A 469 10.75 26.64 -13.86
CA LEU A 469 12.08 27.18 -13.56
C LEU A 469 12.01 28.61 -13.01
N ALA A 470 11.17 29.46 -13.60
CA ALA A 470 11.03 30.84 -13.19
C ALA A 470 10.45 30.99 -11.78
N ASP A 471 9.47 30.14 -11.41
CA ASP A 471 8.81 30.16 -10.09
C ASP A 471 9.45 29.21 -9.06
N GLN A 472 10.57 28.58 -9.41
CA GLN A 472 11.37 27.70 -8.55
C GLN A 472 10.68 26.37 -8.14
N ARG A 473 9.62 25.95 -8.82
CA ARG A 473 9.09 24.57 -8.69
C ARG A 473 10.02 23.53 -9.31
N LEU A 474 10.80 23.94 -10.30
CA LEU A 474 11.91 23.19 -10.89
C LEU A 474 13.23 23.92 -10.63
N THR A 475 14.21 23.23 -10.06
CA THR A 475 15.51 23.84 -9.72
C THR A 475 16.48 23.82 -10.90
N HIS A 476 16.46 22.76 -11.70
CA HIS A 476 17.38 22.56 -12.81
C HIS A 476 16.72 21.75 -13.91
N LEU A 477 16.98 22.14 -15.16
CA LEU A 477 16.52 21.44 -16.35
C LEU A 477 17.71 21.16 -17.29
N GLN A 478 17.92 19.89 -17.58
CA GLN A 478 18.88 19.44 -18.58
C GLN A 478 18.15 18.67 -19.67
N THR A 479 18.31 19.10 -20.91
CA THR A 479 17.66 18.46 -22.05
C THR A 479 18.68 17.78 -22.98
N ALA A 480 18.26 16.70 -23.62
CA ALA A 480 18.99 16.00 -24.64
C ALA A 480 18.10 15.79 -25.87
N PHE A 481 18.58 16.12 -27.06
CA PHE A 481 17.83 15.93 -28.30
C PHE A 481 18.65 15.03 -29.24
N SER A 482 18.11 13.88 -29.62
CA SER A 482 18.85 12.83 -30.33
C SER A 482 18.91 13.02 -31.85
N ARG A 483 18.10 13.90 -32.44
CA ARG A 483 18.00 14.10 -33.90
C ARG A 483 18.43 15.50 -34.35
N VAL A 484 19.38 16.08 -33.65
CA VAL A 484 20.01 17.35 -34.02
C VAL A 484 21.53 17.16 -34.13
N LYS A 485 22.21 17.96 -34.94
CA LYS A 485 23.66 17.92 -35.08
C LYS A 485 24.33 18.20 -33.72
N GLY A 486 25.20 17.30 -33.26
CA GLY A 486 25.79 17.37 -31.92
C GLY A 486 24.81 17.04 -30.78
N GLY A 487 23.68 16.43 -31.13
CA GLY A 487 22.68 15.96 -30.17
C GLY A 487 23.18 14.74 -29.40
N GLY A 488 22.34 14.28 -28.47
CA GLY A 488 22.66 13.13 -27.63
C GLY A 488 21.45 12.58 -26.90
N TYR A 489 21.68 11.60 -26.06
CA TYR A 489 20.65 10.96 -25.23
C TYR A 489 20.75 11.41 -23.77
N VAL A 490 19.67 11.20 -23.01
CA VAL A 490 19.60 11.62 -21.62
C VAL A 490 20.69 11.02 -20.73
N GLN A 491 21.09 9.76 -20.97
CA GLN A 491 22.17 9.11 -20.23
C GLN A 491 23.53 9.79 -20.43
N GLU A 492 23.78 10.43 -21.56
CA GLU A 492 25.00 11.18 -21.81
C GLU A 492 25.03 12.48 -20.98
N ARG A 493 23.88 13.13 -20.80
CA ARG A 493 23.75 14.29 -19.90
C ARG A 493 23.97 13.91 -18.45
N ILE A 494 23.49 12.74 -18.04
CA ILE A 494 23.74 12.18 -16.71
C ILE A 494 25.25 11.99 -16.46
N LEU A 495 25.96 11.41 -17.42
CA LEU A 495 27.42 11.25 -17.34
C LEU A 495 28.15 12.61 -17.32
N GLY A 496 27.70 13.57 -18.13
CA GLY A 496 28.28 14.93 -18.17
C GLY A 496 28.13 15.67 -16.84
N ASP A 497 27.03 15.47 -16.13
CA ASP A 497 26.71 16.13 -14.85
C ASP A 497 27.06 15.26 -13.63
N ALA A 498 27.95 14.28 -13.77
CA ALA A 498 28.28 13.30 -12.73
C ALA A 498 28.62 13.94 -11.36
N LEU A 499 29.38 15.05 -11.35
CA LEU A 499 29.76 15.73 -10.11
C LEU A 499 28.54 16.33 -9.38
N GLN A 500 27.63 16.94 -10.11
CA GLN A 500 26.40 17.51 -9.53
C GLN A 500 25.51 16.40 -8.99
N LEU A 501 25.33 15.32 -9.75
CA LEU A 501 24.53 14.17 -9.34
C LEU A 501 25.07 13.53 -8.05
N ARG A 502 26.38 13.33 -7.94
CA ARG A 502 27.02 12.83 -6.71
C ARG A 502 26.71 13.70 -5.50
N ARG A 503 26.85 15.03 -5.62
CA ARG A 503 26.51 15.98 -4.54
C ARG A 503 25.03 15.90 -4.12
N LEU A 504 24.12 15.67 -5.07
CA LEU A 504 22.71 15.46 -4.77
C LEU A 504 22.49 14.12 -4.05
N MET A 505 23.19 13.08 -4.47
CA MET A 505 23.10 11.75 -3.85
C MET A 505 23.63 11.74 -2.41
N GLU A 506 24.70 12.49 -2.13
CA GLU A 506 25.22 12.72 -0.77
C GLU A 506 24.22 13.42 0.14
N LYS A 507 23.38 14.29 -0.43
CA LYS A 507 22.26 14.94 0.27
C LYS A 507 21.01 14.04 0.43
N GLY A 508 21.12 12.77 0.06
CA GLY A 508 20.02 11.82 0.18
C GLY A 508 19.01 11.85 -0.96
N ALA A 509 19.37 12.36 -2.14
CA ALA A 509 18.45 12.47 -3.26
C ALA A 509 17.75 11.16 -3.62
N GLN A 510 16.49 11.27 -4.06
CA GLN A 510 15.72 10.21 -4.69
C GLN A 510 15.80 10.38 -6.21
N ILE A 511 15.83 9.25 -6.94
CA ILE A 511 15.80 9.20 -8.40
C ILE A 511 14.48 8.60 -8.86
N LEU A 512 13.75 9.29 -9.75
CA LEU A 512 12.55 8.81 -10.41
C LEU A 512 12.77 8.75 -11.91
N VAL A 513 12.58 7.57 -12.52
CA VAL A 513 12.83 7.34 -13.96
C VAL A 513 11.51 6.98 -14.64
N CYS A 514 11.20 7.66 -15.77
CA CYS A 514 10.00 7.34 -16.55
C CYS A 514 10.26 7.37 -18.05
N GLY A 515 9.83 6.32 -18.76
CA GLY A 515 9.95 6.20 -20.21
C GLY A 515 10.09 4.77 -20.71
N SER A 516 10.72 4.59 -21.89
CA SER A 516 10.93 3.25 -22.45
C SER A 516 11.96 2.47 -21.63
N ARG A 517 11.87 1.14 -21.68
CA ARG A 517 12.83 0.22 -21.01
C ARG A 517 14.25 0.38 -21.48
N ASP A 518 14.44 0.53 -22.79
CA ASP A 518 15.79 0.70 -23.35
C ASP A 518 16.43 1.98 -22.78
N MET A 519 15.64 3.05 -22.65
CA MET A 519 16.10 4.28 -22.02
C MET A 519 16.42 4.05 -20.54
N ALA A 520 15.53 3.40 -19.79
CA ALA A 520 15.74 3.13 -18.36
C ALA A 520 16.97 2.26 -18.13
N SER A 521 17.18 1.22 -18.95
CA SER A 521 18.40 0.37 -18.90
C SER A 521 19.68 1.18 -19.16
N SER A 522 19.66 2.04 -20.15
CA SER A 522 20.81 2.91 -20.47
C SER A 522 21.09 3.93 -19.35
N VAL A 523 20.02 4.49 -18.75
CA VAL A 523 20.10 5.38 -17.59
C VAL A 523 20.66 4.66 -16.37
N MET A 524 20.24 3.42 -16.11
CA MET A 524 20.77 2.62 -14.99
C MET A 524 22.29 2.42 -15.12
N LEU A 525 22.76 2.04 -16.32
CA LEU A 525 24.19 1.87 -16.58
C LEU A 525 24.97 3.19 -16.36
N ALA A 526 24.44 4.31 -16.86
CA ALA A 526 25.07 5.62 -16.66
C ALA A 526 25.10 6.02 -15.17
N LEU A 527 24.01 5.76 -14.44
CA LEU A 527 23.94 6.03 -13.00
C LEU A 527 24.90 5.15 -12.20
N ASP A 528 25.07 3.88 -12.54
CA ASP A 528 26.05 3.02 -11.86
C ASP A 528 27.47 3.56 -11.99
N VAL A 529 27.85 4.09 -13.18
CA VAL A 529 29.14 4.78 -13.37
C VAL A 529 29.24 6.04 -12.49
N VAL A 530 28.18 6.83 -12.42
CA VAL A 530 28.14 8.06 -11.60
C VAL A 530 28.23 7.72 -10.10
N LEU A 531 27.58 6.66 -9.65
CA LEU A 531 27.46 6.28 -8.25
C LEU A 531 28.65 5.47 -7.72
N ALA A 532 29.42 4.83 -8.59
CA ALA A 532 30.56 3.99 -8.22
C ALA A 532 31.55 4.67 -7.24
N PRO A 533 31.93 5.96 -7.42
CA PRO A 533 32.82 6.64 -6.46
C PRO A 533 32.21 6.86 -5.07
N LEU A 534 30.89 6.75 -4.93
CA LEU A 534 30.17 6.82 -3.66
C LEU A 534 29.95 5.45 -3.02
N ASN A 535 30.51 4.38 -3.59
CA ASN A 535 30.26 2.98 -3.22
C ASN A 535 28.74 2.66 -3.21
N GLN A 536 27.98 3.25 -4.14
CA GLN A 536 26.55 3.02 -4.32
C GLN A 536 26.29 2.47 -5.74
N SER A 537 25.16 1.80 -5.89
CA SER A 537 24.67 1.30 -7.17
C SER A 537 23.16 1.54 -7.27
N VAL A 538 22.60 1.46 -8.48
CA VAL A 538 21.14 1.54 -8.66
C VAL A 538 20.43 0.42 -7.89
N VAL A 539 21.01 -0.78 -7.80
CA VAL A 539 20.47 -1.89 -7.01
C VAL A 539 20.36 -1.52 -5.52
N THR A 540 21.42 -0.92 -4.97
CA THR A 540 21.41 -0.43 -3.59
C THR A 540 20.35 0.65 -3.38
N LEU A 541 20.21 1.60 -4.31
CA LEU A 541 19.18 2.64 -4.23
C LEU A 541 17.75 2.08 -4.35
N LYS A 542 17.54 1.06 -5.17
CA LYS A 542 16.24 0.34 -5.26
C LYS A 542 15.88 -0.28 -3.90
N SER A 543 16.80 -0.96 -3.24
CA SER A 543 16.57 -1.56 -1.92
C SER A 543 16.27 -0.53 -0.82
N GLN A 544 16.83 0.69 -0.93
CA GLN A 544 16.59 1.82 -0.03
C GLN A 544 15.30 2.60 -0.37
N GLY A 545 14.62 2.28 -1.48
CA GLY A 545 13.48 3.04 -1.97
C GLY A 545 13.83 4.42 -2.56
N ARG A 546 15.12 4.67 -2.80
CA ARG A 546 15.63 5.92 -3.37
C ARG A 546 15.71 5.93 -4.90
N TYR A 547 15.52 4.81 -5.54
CA TYR A 547 15.35 4.69 -6.99
C TYR A 547 14.01 4.03 -7.29
N ARG A 548 13.20 4.69 -8.10
CA ARG A 548 11.89 4.21 -8.55
C ARG A 548 11.75 4.43 -10.05
N GLU A 549 11.06 3.54 -10.72
CA GLU A 549 10.88 3.63 -12.16
C GLU A 549 9.44 3.28 -12.57
N ASP A 550 8.96 3.99 -13.60
CA ASP A 550 7.70 3.73 -14.31
C ASP A 550 8.03 3.59 -15.80
N VAL A 551 8.20 2.34 -16.23
CA VAL A 551 8.72 2.02 -17.57
C VAL A 551 7.72 1.18 -18.36
N TYR A 552 7.64 1.42 -19.65
CA TYR A 552 6.66 0.83 -20.56
C TYR A 552 7.28 0.43 -21.91
#